data_9f3802461b7f589e37083f534b580d27
#
_entry.id   9f3802461b7f589e37083f534b580d27
#
_cell.length_a   1.000
_cell.length_b   1.000
_cell.length_c   1.000
_cell.angle_alpha   90.00
_cell.angle_beta   90.00
_cell.angle_gamma   90.00
#
_symmetry.space_group_name_H-M   'P 1'
#
loop_
_entity.id
_entity.type
_entity.pdbx_description
1 polymer ?
#
loop_
_entity_poly.entity_id
_entity_poly.type
_entity_poly.pdbx_seq_one_letter_code
_entity_poly.pdbx_strand_id
1 'polypeptide(L)'
;YATGMRVAELVGLDVPDVVFSNRTVKVTGKGNKQRVMPFGAPAQKAIRRWLDDGRPLLVGEQSAAALFLGRQGKRIDQRMVRRVVHECARDAGVPDISPHALRHSAATHMLDGGADLREVQELLGHSSLKTTQRYTHVSIEQLKARYGQAFPRA
;
A
#
# COMPACT_ATOMS: atom_id res chain seq x y z
N TYR A 1 0.00 4.07 3.90
CA TYR A 1 0.14 5.44 3.42
C TYR A 1 0.82 5.50 2.05
N ALA A 2 2.01 4.92 1.91
CA ALA A 2 2.83 5.00 0.69
C ALA A 2 2.06 4.72 -0.62
N THR A 3 1.15 3.79 -0.64
CA THR A 3 0.40 3.42 -1.85
C THR A 3 -1.02 3.97 -1.86
N GLY A 4 -1.54 4.41 -0.73
CA GLY A 4 -2.96 4.76 -0.60
C GLY A 4 -3.94 3.60 -0.81
N MET A 5 -3.50 2.33 -0.77
CA MET A 5 -4.38 1.18 -0.97
C MET A 5 -5.46 1.07 0.12
N ARG A 6 -6.53 0.35 -0.16
CA ARG A 6 -7.57 0.07 0.84
C ARG A 6 -7.07 -0.92 1.88
N VAL A 7 -7.56 -0.81 3.12
CA VAL A 7 -7.18 -1.77 4.19
C VAL A 7 -7.52 -3.21 3.83
N ALA A 8 -8.62 -3.45 3.13
CA ALA A 8 -8.99 -4.78 2.65
C ALA A 8 -7.99 -5.33 1.61
N GLU A 9 -7.44 -4.47 0.77
CA GLU A 9 -6.41 -4.83 -0.21
C GLU A 9 -5.08 -5.14 0.49
N LEU A 10 -4.70 -4.32 1.47
CA LEU A 10 -3.48 -4.52 2.26
C LEU A 10 -3.47 -5.87 2.98
N VAL A 11 -4.55 -6.24 3.64
CA VAL A 11 -4.62 -7.53 4.34
C VAL A 11 -4.63 -8.73 3.38
N GLY A 12 -5.03 -8.51 2.13
CA GLY A 12 -5.05 -9.54 1.09
C GLY A 12 -3.68 -9.79 0.42
N LEU A 13 -2.66 -8.98 0.69
CA LEU A 13 -1.35 -9.11 0.04
C LEU A 13 -0.63 -10.39 0.44
N ASP A 14 0.01 -10.99 -0.54
CA ASP A 14 0.97 -12.07 -0.39
C ASP A 14 2.41 -11.58 -0.61
N VAL A 15 3.39 -12.31 -0.11
CA VAL A 15 4.81 -11.97 -0.29
C VAL A 15 5.18 -11.78 -1.77
N PRO A 16 4.76 -12.66 -2.71
CA PRO A 16 5.09 -12.50 -4.13
C PRO A 16 4.38 -11.33 -4.82
N ASP A 17 3.40 -10.68 -4.18
CA ASP A 17 2.78 -9.47 -4.73
C ASP A 17 3.71 -8.25 -4.70
N VAL A 18 4.77 -8.28 -3.88
CA VAL A 18 5.77 -7.21 -3.77
C VAL A 18 6.94 -7.46 -4.69
N VAL A 19 7.14 -6.57 -5.66
CA VAL A 19 8.26 -6.64 -6.60
C VAL A 19 9.28 -5.55 -6.25
N PHE A 20 10.36 -5.94 -5.57
CA PHE A 20 11.37 -5.02 -5.06
C PHE A 20 12.24 -4.39 -6.16
N SER A 21 12.50 -5.10 -7.25
CA SER A 21 13.33 -4.62 -8.36
C SER A 21 12.80 -3.32 -8.97
N ASN A 22 11.49 -3.20 -9.06
CA ASN A 22 10.82 -2.02 -9.61
C ASN A 22 9.98 -1.24 -8.59
N ARG A 23 10.02 -1.62 -7.31
CA ARG A 23 9.28 -1.00 -6.21
C ARG A 23 7.79 -0.89 -6.49
N THR A 24 7.17 -2.00 -6.83
CA THR A 24 5.74 -2.07 -7.08
C THR A 24 5.08 -3.17 -6.26
N VAL A 25 3.80 -3.01 -5.99
CA VAL A 25 2.95 -4.02 -5.36
C VAL A 25 1.72 -4.27 -6.23
N LYS A 26 1.41 -5.52 -6.46
CA LYS A 26 0.21 -5.96 -7.17
C LYS A 26 -0.94 -6.07 -6.16
N VAL A 27 -2.02 -5.36 -6.42
CA VAL A 27 -3.17 -5.27 -5.51
C VAL A 27 -4.40 -5.83 -6.20
N THR A 28 -5.15 -6.67 -5.51
CA THR A 28 -6.42 -7.22 -6.00
C THR A 28 -7.59 -6.52 -5.30
N GLY A 29 -8.40 -5.82 -6.08
CA GLY A 29 -9.56 -5.08 -5.61
C GLY A 29 -10.88 -5.82 -5.82
N LYS A 30 -12.00 -5.12 -5.61
CA LYS A 30 -13.36 -5.66 -5.80
C LYS A 30 -13.54 -6.22 -7.22
N GLY A 31 -14.16 -7.39 -7.31
CA GLY A 31 -14.38 -8.07 -8.60
C GLY A 31 -13.11 -8.69 -9.18
N ASN A 32 -12.15 -9.03 -8.34
CA ASN A 32 -10.85 -9.63 -8.75
C ASN A 32 -10.06 -8.76 -9.74
N LYS A 33 -10.30 -7.44 -9.77
CA LYS A 33 -9.55 -6.51 -10.60
C LYS A 33 -8.19 -6.25 -9.99
N GLN A 34 -7.14 -6.51 -10.77
CA GLN A 34 -5.77 -6.28 -10.34
C GLN A 34 -5.25 -4.95 -10.86
N ARG A 35 -4.42 -4.29 -10.06
CA ARG A 35 -3.63 -3.13 -10.44
C ARG A 35 -2.27 -3.15 -9.77
N VAL A 36 -1.31 -2.48 -10.39
CA VAL A 36 0.05 -2.35 -9.86
C VAL A 36 0.20 -0.94 -9.30
N MET A 37 0.71 -0.84 -8.08
CA MET A 37 0.91 0.42 -7.38
C MET A 37 2.39 0.60 -7.03
N PRO A 38 3.00 1.77 -7.31
CA PRO A 38 4.36 2.05 -6.89
C PRO A 38 4.43 2.35 -5.39
N PHE A 39 5.62 2.15 -4.81
CA PHE A 39 5.95 2.61 -3.47
C PHE A 39 7.38 3.17 -3.42
N GLY A 40 7.64 4.04 -2.45
CA GLY A 40 8.94 4.70 -2.29
C GLY A 40 10.00 3.85 -1.59
N ALA A 41 11.23 4.38 -1.54
CA ALA A 41 12.36 3.73 -0.88
C ALA A 41 12.14 3.52 0.64
N PRO A 42 11.53 4.45 1.38
CA PRO A 42 11.21 4.22 2.81
C PRO A 42 10.28 3.04 3.04
N ALA A 43 9.23 2.90 2.21
CA ALA A 43 8.32 1.75 2.29
C ALA A 43 9.04 0.44 1.92
N GLN A 44 9.90 0.47 0.90
CA GLN A 44 10.77 -0.67 0.56
C GLN A 44 11.61 -1.12 1.75
N LYS A 45 12.28 -0.18 2.42
CA LYS A 45 13.10 -0.46 3.60
C LYS A 45 12.27 -1.08 4.73
N ALA A 46 11.09 -0.53 4.98
CA ALA A 46 10.18 -1.04 6.01
C ALA A 46 9.67 -2.45 5.70
N ILE A 47 9.29 -2.72 4.44
CA ILE A 47 8.82 -4.05 4.02
C ILE A 47 9.97 -5.08 4.10
N ARG A 48 11.19 -4.73 3.68
CA ARG A 48 12.35 -5.62 3.81
C ARG A 48 12.61 -5.95 5.28
N ARG A 49 12.71 -4.94 6.14
CA ARG A 49 12.88 -5.16 7.58
C ARG A 49 11.79 -6.05 8.18
N TRP A 50 10.54 -5.86 7.74
CA TRP A 50 9.45 -6.74 8.15
C TRP A 50 9.67 -8.18 7.72
N LEU A 51 10.06 -8.41 6.46
CA LEU A 51 10.29 -9.74 5.90
C LEU A 51 11.51 -10.44 6.53
N ASP A 52 12.56 -9.67 6.82
CA ASP A 52 13.82 -10.21 7.33
C ASP A 52 13.80 -10.41 8.85
N ASP A 53 13.23 -9.47 9.60
CA ASP A 53 13.30 -9.46 11.07
C ASP A 53 11.96 -9.80 11.75
N GLY A 54 10.86 -9.24 11.28
CA GLY A 54 9.57 -9.33 11.98
C GLY A 54 8.74 -10.55 11.60
N ARG A 55 8.56 -10.78 10.31
CA ARG A 55 7.75 -11.89 9.82
C ARG A 55 8.25 -13.28 10.27
N PRO A 56 9.55 -13.58 10.28
CA PRO A 56 10.06 -14.89 10.73
C PRO A 56 9.71 -15.22 12.17
N LEU A 57 9.55 -14.22 13.03
CA LEU A 57 9.15 -14.42 14.44
C LEU A 57 7.69 -14.85 14.60
N LEU A 58 6.87 -14.65 13.58
CA LEU A 58 5.43 -14.92 13.61
C LEU A 58 5.01 -16.02 12.65
N VAL A 59 5.86 -16.40 11.68
CA VAL A 59 5.51 -17.39 10.67
C VAL A 59 5.28 -18.78 11.29
N GLY A 60 4.21 -19.44 10.85
CA GLY A 60 3.83 -20.79 11.27
C GLY A 60 3.00 -21.48 10.17
N GLU A 61 2.47 -22.65 10.45
CA GLU A 61 1.72 -23.47 9.50
C GLU A 61 0.54 -22.73 8.83
N GLN A 62 -0.09 -21.80 9.54
CA GLN A 62 -1.25 -21.05 9.05
C GLN A 62 -0.92 -19.73 8.35
N SER A 63 0.37 -19.40 8.21
CA SER A 63 0.81 -18.14 7.60
C SER A 63 0.65 -18.12 6.09
N ALA A 64 0.74 -19.27 5.43
CA ALA A 64 0.76 -19.40 3.98
C ALA A 64 1.68 -18.35 3.33
N ALA A 65 1.26 -17.78 2.19
CA ALA A 65 1.99 -16.73 1.49
C ALA A 65 1.74 -15.32 2.02
N ALA A 66 0.90 -15.14 3.05
CA ALA A 66 0.49 -13.83 3.55
C ALA A 66 1.68 -12.91 3.85
N LEU A 67 1.65 -11.69 3.29
CA LEU A 67 2.70 -10.70 3.52
C LEU A 67 2.70 -10.24 4.99
N PHE A 68 1.54 -9.84 5.50
CA PHE A 68 1.40 -9.36 6.88
C PHE A 68 0.71 -10.40 7.75
N LEU A 69 1.29 -10.63 8.91
CA LEU A 69 0.83 -11.62 9.88
C LEU A 69 0.35 -10.92 11.18
N GLY A 70 -0.66 -11.50 11.79
CA GLY A 70 -1.07 -11.18 13.15
C GLY A 70 -0.24 -11.99 14.18
N ARG A 71 -0.44 -11.71 15.46
CA ARG A 71 0.31 -12.35 16.58
C ARG A 71 0.23 -13.88 16.61
N GLN A 72 -0.82 -14.45 16.03
CA GLN A 72 -1.01 -15.91 15.97
C GLN A 72 -0.41 -16.56 14.72
N GLY A 73 0.40 -15.82 13.94
CA GLY A 73 0.97 -16.32 12.70
C GLY A 73 0.00 -16.43 11.52
N LYS A 74 -1.26 -16.06 11.69
CA LYS A 74 -2.26 -16.00 10.62
C LYS A 74 -2.16 -14.69 9.87
N ARG A 75 -2.71 -14.65 8.65
CA ARG A 75 -2.91 -13.40 7.91
C ARG A 75 -3.52 -12.33 8.81
N ILE A 76 -2.96 -11.12 8.78
CA ILE A 76 -3.47 -9.98 9.53
C ILE A 76 -4.91 -9.66 9.10
N ASP A 77 -5.76 -9.27 10.04
CA ASP A 77 -7.11 -8.80 9.75
C ASP A 77 -7.22 -7.26 9.72
N GLN A 78 -8.31 -6.75 9.17
CA GLN A 78 -8.53 -5.31 9.05
C GLN A 78 -8.63 -4.61 10.40
N ARG A 79 -9.15 -5.30 11.44
CA ARG A 79 -9.27 -4.73 12.79
C ARG A 79 -7.90 -4.49 13.40
N MET A 80 -6.98 -5.46 13.22
CA MET A 80 -5.61 -5.32 13.67
C MET A 80 -4.90 -4.18 12.94
N VAL A 81 -5.06 -4.04 11.62
CA VAL A 81 -4.48 -2.91 10.85
C VAL A 81 -4.99 -1.57 11.37
N ARG A 82 -6.31 -1.44 11.62
CA ARG A 82 -6.86 -0.22 12.22
C ARG A 82 -6.23 0.08 13.57
N ARG A 83 -6.11 -0.93 14.44
CA ARG A 83 -5.47 -0.77 15.74
C ARG A 83 -4.03 -0.29 15.62
N VAL A 84 -3.24 -0.87 14.74
CA VAL A 84 -1.84 -0.43 14.48
C VAL A 84 -1.80 1.04 14.04
N VAL A 85 -2.70 1.46 13.15
CA VAL A 85 -2.76 2.86 12.70
C VAL A 85 -3.08 3.81 13.86
N HIS A 86 -4.06 3.49 14.70
CA HIS A 86 -4.40 4.28 15.89
C HIS A 86 -3.25 4.33 16.90
N GLU A 87 -2.57 3.20 17.15
CA GLU A 87 -1.39 3.13 18.02
C GLU A 87 -0.26 4.02 17.47
N CYS A 88 0.04 3.96 16.18
CA CYS A 88 1.05 4.81 15.54
C CYS A 88 0.70 6.30 15.64
N ALA A 89 -0.56 6.68 15.45
CA ALA A 89 -1.00 8.06 15.58
C ALA A 89 -0.78 8.58 17.01
N ARG A 90 -1.17 7.78 18.01
CA ARG A 90 -0.95 8.09 19.42
C ARG A 90 0.54 8.25 19.75
N ASP A 91 1.37 7.30 19.30
CA ASP A 91 2.82 7.31 19.56
C ASP A 91 3.52 8.49 18.88
N ALA A 92 2.99 8.95 17.75
CA ALA A 92 3.46 10.13 17.04
C ALA A 92 2.95 11.45 17.64
N GLY A 93 2.05 11.41 18.64
CA GLY A 93 1.45 12.60 19.24
C GLY A 93 0.56 13.41 18.32
N VAL A 94 0.00 12.76 17.28
CA VAL A 94 -0.93 13.40 16.33
C VAL A 94 -2.38 12.98 16.64
N PRO A 95 -3.38 13.78 16.17
CA PRO A 95 -4.78 13.39 16.30
C PRO A 95 -5.04 11.97 15.78
N ASP A 96 -5.99 11.28 16.40
CA ASP A 96 -6.35 9.92 15.99
C ASP A 96 -6.84 9.88 14.55
N ILE A 97 -6.27 8.97 13.78
CA ILE A 97 -6.53 8.81 12.34
C ILE A 97 -6.90 7.38 11.99
N SER A 98 -7.75 7.23 10.98
CA SER A 98 -8.13 5.92 10.44
C SER A 98 -7.29 5.57 9.19
N PRO A 99 -7.23 4.29 8.79
CA PRO A 99 -6.66 3.90 7.50
C PRO A 99 -7.30 4.62 6.30
N HIS A 100 -8.59 4.96 6.39
CA HIS A 100 -9.27 5.73 5.36
C HIS A 100 -8.74 7.18 5.29
N ALA A 101 -8.49 7.81 6.43
CA ALA A 101 -7.89 9.13 6.49
C ALA A 101 -6.46 9.13 5.93
N LEU A 102 -5.65 8.11 6.25
CA LEU A 102 -4.31 7.95 5.65
C LEU A 102 -4.36 7.82 4.12
N ARG A 103 -5.33 7.08 3.60
CA ARG A 103 -5.53 6.96 2.15
C ARG A 103 -5.97 8.30 1.54
N HIS A 104 -6.83 9.05 2.20
CA HIS A 104 -7.23 10.39 1.76
C HIS A 104 -6.03 11.35 1.73
N SER A 105 -5.21 11.34 2.79
CA SER A 105 -3.96 12.11 2.82
C SER A 105 -3.00 11.72 1.71
N ALA A 106 -2.87 10.42 1.42
CA ALA A 106 -2.05 9.96 0.29
C ALA A 106 -2.56 10.51 -1.05
N ALA A 107 -3.88 10.48 -1.28
CA ALA A 107 -4.49 11.05 -2.48
C ALA A 107 -4.23 12.56 -2.61
N THR A 108 -4.43 13.30 -1.53
CA THR A 108 -4.18 14.74 -1.49
C THR A 108 -2.72 15.07 -1.79
N HIS A 109 -1.78 14.39 -1.15
CA HIS A 109 -0.35 14.60 -1.39
C HIS A 109 0.07 14.23 -2.83
N MET A 110 -0.55 13.23 -3.46
CA MET A 110 -0.31 12.96 -4.89
C MET A 110 -0.76 14.13 -5.77
N LEU A 111 -1.93 14.71 -5.50
CA LEU A 111 -2.44 15.89 -6.23
C LEU A 111 -1.55 17.11 -6.00
N ASP A 112 -1.15 17.38 -4.76
CA ASP A 112 -0.25 18.48 -4.39
C ASP A 112 1.13 18.33 -5.06
N GLY A 113 1.57 17.07 -5.26
CA GLY A 113 2.79 16.73 -6.00
C GLY A 113 2.65 16.83 -7.53
N GLY A 114 1.50 17.31 -8.03
CA GLY A 114 1.25 17.54 -9.46
C GLY A 114 0.74 16.33 -10.24
N ALA A 115 0.29 15.27 -9.57
CA ALA A 115 -0.40 14.17 -10.24
C ALA A 115 -1.78 14.63 -10.72
N ASP A 116 -2.19 14.19 -11.91
CA ASP A 116 -3.52 14.44 -12.42
C ASP A 116 -4.59 13.71 -11.61
N LEU A 117 -5.74 14.36 -11.37
CA LEU A 117 -6.85 13.80 -10.60
C LEU A 117 -7.29 12.43 -11.16
N ARG A 118 -7.29 12.26 -12.48
CA ARG A 118 -7.67 11.02 -13.14
C ARG A 118 -6.65 9.91 -12.87
N GLU A 119 -5.35 10.24 -12.92
CA GLU A 119 -4.27 9.32 -12.55
C GLU A 119 -4.41 8.84 -11.10
N VAL A 120 -4.70 9.75 -10.17
CA VAL A 120 -4.91 9.43 -8.75
C VAL A 120 -6.15 8.54 -8.57
N GLN A 121 -7.25 8.83 -9.27
CA GLN A 121 -8.47 8.02 -9.23
C GLN A 121 -8.22 6.60 -9.77
N GLU A 122 -7.51 6.45 -10.88
CA GLU A 122 -7.17 5.16 -11.48
C GLU A 122 -6.26 4.36 -10.54
N LEU A 123 -5.21 4.98 -9.99
CA LEU A 123 -4.29 4.35 -9.04
C LEU A 123 -5.03 3.84 -7.80
N LEU A 124 -5.90 4.66 -7.26
CA LEU A 124 -6.67 4.31 -6.07
C LEU A 124 -7.82 3.33 -6.36
N GLY A 125 -8.14 3.06 -7.62
CA GLY A 125 -9.19 2.12 -8.00
C GLY A 125 -10.60 2.62 -7.67
N HIS A 126 -10.90 3.88 -8.02
CA HIS A 126 -12.26 4.40 -8.02
C HIS A 126 -13.02 3.83 -9.23
N SER A 127 -14.10 3.09 -8.98
CA SER A 127 -14.79 2.24 -9.94
C SER A 127 -15.69 2.95 -10.96
N SER A 128 -15.56 4.26 -11.15
CA SER A 128 -16.54 5.04 -11.92
C SER A 128 -16.12 5.44 -13.34
N LEU A 129 -15.01 4.95 -13.85
CA LEU A 129 -14.71 5.13 -15.26
C LEU A 129 -14.25 3.81 -15.91
N LYS A 130 -15.02 3.38 -16.90
CA LYS A 130 -14.69 2.28 -17.81
C LYS A 130 -13.39 2.61 -18.57
N THR A 131 -12.24 2.21 -18.06
CA THR A 131 -11.07 2.04 -18.93
C THR A 131 -10.06 1.15 -18.21
N THR A 132 -9.99 -0.11 -18.64
CA THR A 132 -8.88 -1.00 -18.37
C THR A 132 -7.75 -0.56 -19.30
N GLN A 133 -7.05 0.50 -18.97
CA GLN A 133 -5.76 0.77 -19.60
C GLN A 133 -4.71 -0.05 -18.88
N ARG A 134 -4.11 -1.01 -19.62
CA ARG A 134 -2.90 -1.68 -19.21
C ARG A 134 -1.83 -0.63 -19.00
N TYR A 135 -1.33 -0.48 -17.78
CA TYR A 135 -0.14 0.32 -17.53
C TYR A 135 1.01 -0.26 -18.35
N THR A 136 1.46 0.46 -19.36
CA THR A 136 2.70 0.16 -20.07
C THR A 136 3.89 0.52 -19.16
N HIS A 137 5.07 -0.04 -19.43
CA HIS A 137 6.29 0.30 -18.68
C HIS A 137 6.54 1.82 -18.58
N VAL A 138 6.21 2.55 -19.61
CA VAL A 138 6.34 4.02 -19.67
C VAL A 138 5.42 4.72 -18.65
N SER A 139 4.18 4.22 -18.48
CA SER A 139 3.24 4.78 -17.50
C SER A 139 3.70 4.57 -16.04
N ILE A 140 4.35 3.43 -15.76
CA ILE A 140 4.88 3.11 -14.41
C ILE A 140 6.07 4.01 -14.07
N GLU A 141 6.95 4.31 -15.01
CA GLU A 141 8.09 5.20 -14.78
C GLU A 141 7.67 6.66 -14.55
N GLN A 142 6.71 7.14 -15.31
CA GLN A 142 6.12 8.47 -15.10
C GLN A 142 5.42 8.56 -13.75
N LEU A 143 4.69 7.53 -13.36
CA LEU A 143 4.03 7.45 -12.06
C LEU A 143 5.05 7.45 -10.91
N LYS A 144 6.19 6.75 -11.05
CA LYS A 144 7.28 6.75 -10.07
C LYS A 144 7.95 8.10 -9.94
N ALA A 145 8.19 8.81 -11.04
CA ALA A 145 8.79 10.14 -11.02
C ALA A 145 7.91 11.12 -10.25
N ARG A 146 6.60 11.14 -10.54
CA ARG A 146 5.62 11.97 -9.83
C ARG A 146 5.42 11.54 -8.38
N TYR A 147 5.45 10.24 -8.12
CA TYR A 147 5.40 9.70 -6.76
C TYR A 147 6.58 10.19 -5.91
N GLY A 148 7.80 10.19 -6.44
CA GLY A 148 8.99 10.69 -5.75
C GLY A 148 8.90 12.19 -5.43
N GLN A 149 8.20 12.98 -6.25
CA GLN A 149 7.95 14.40 -5.98
C GLN A 149 6.86 14.60 -4.92
N ALA A 150 5.79 13.80 -4.97
CA ALA A 150 4.66 13.90 -4.05
C ALA A 150 4.97 13.36 -2.63
N PHE A 151 5.89 12.41 -2.53
CA PHE A 151 6.22 11.73 -1.28
C PHE A 151 7.73 11.72 -0.99
N PRO A 152 8.36 12.88 -0.76
CA PRO A 152 9.80 12.93 -0.50
C PRO A 152 10.22 12.17 0.77
N ARG A 153 9.27 11.79 1.63
CA ARG A 153 9.47 11.05 2.89
C ARG A 153 8.76 9.69 2.96
N ALA A 154 8.12 9.22 1.89
CA ALA A 154 7.38 7.95 1.87
C ALA A 154 8.14 6.82 1.15
#